data_2037f31804bba01109a3bb0d4e62f087
#
_entry.id   2037f31804bba01109a3bb0d4e62f087
#
_cell.length_a   1.000
_cell.length_b   1.000
_cell.length_c   1.000
_cell.angle_alpha   90.00
_cell.angle_beta   90.00
_cell.angle_gamma   90.00
#
_symmetry.space_group_name_H-M   'P 1'
#
loop_
_entity.id
_entity.type
_entity.pdbx_description
1 polymer ?
#
loop_
_entity_poly.entity_id
_entity_poly.type
_entity_poly.pdbx_seq_one_letter_code
_entity_poly.pdbx_strand_id
1 'polypeptide(L)' 'MSSNKNLSTLAKNIRKLRGKKNISQDKLSKLAGIAHNTIIKIETGLIKNPKIETVQNIADAFGVSLDELTK' A
#
# COMPACT_ATOMS: atom_id res chain seq x y z
N MET A 1 1.58 20.74 -10.06
CA MET A 1 1.78 20.12 -9.88
C MET A 1 1.57 18.97 -9.66
N SER A 2 1.82 18.59 -9.46
CA SER A 2 1.84 17.19 -9.48
C SER A 2 0.82 16.54 -8.60
N SER A 3 0.16 15.56 -9.14
CA SER A 3 -0.82 14.80 -8.38
C SER A 3 -0.15 14.08 -7.21
N ASN A 4 1.17 13.95 -7.24
CA ASN A 4 1.89 13.27 -6.15
C ASN A 4 1.70 13.95 -4.81
N LYS A 5 1.44 15.24 -4.83
CA LYS A 5 1.19 15.98 -3.60
C LYS A 5 -0.04 15.46 -2.86
N ASN A 6 -0.96 14.85 -3.58
CA ASN A 6 -2.20 14.39 -3.00
C ASN A 6 -2.15 12.94 -2.54
N LEU A 7 -1.06 12.26 -2.82
CA LEU A 7 -0.92 10.89 -2.38
C LEU A 7 -0.45 10.86 -0.94
N SER A 8 -1.05 10.00 -0.15
CA SER A 8 -0.65 9.83 1.23
C SER A 8 0.74 9.19 1.29
N THR A 9 1.37 9.33 2.43
CA THR A 9 2.63 8.66 2.69
C THR A 9 2.46 7.15 2.54
N LEU A 10 1.33 6.63 2.99
CA LEU A 10 1.04 5.21 2.87
C LEU A 10 1.06 4.76 1.41
N ALA A 11 0.36 5.51 0.54
CA ALA A 11 0.31 5.15 -0.88
C ALA A 11 1.70 5.14 -1.50
N LYS A 12 2.49 6.15 -1.19
CA LYS A 12 3.85 6.24 -1.70
C LYS A 12 4.72 5.10 -1.22
N ASN A 13 4.61 4.77 0.06
CA ASN A 13 5.41 3.70 0.65
C ASN A 13 5.05 2.34 0.08
N ILE A 14 3.77 2.09 -0.16
CA ILE A 14 3.34 0.83 -0.75
C ILE A 14 3.96 0.67 -2.14
N ARG A 15 3.88 1.72 -2.95
CA ARG A 15 4.43 1.66 -4.31
C ARG A 15 5.95 1.47 -4.27
N LYS A 16 6.60 2.17 -3.36
CA LYS A 16 8.04 2.08 -3.22
C LYS A 16 8.48 0.68 -2.80
N LEU A 17 7.79 0.12 -1.82
CA LEU A 17 8.12 -1.22 -1.34
C LEU A 17 7.84 -2.28 -2.39
N ARG A 18 6.77 -2.12 -3.15
CA ARG A 18 6.50 -3.05 -4.25
C ARG A 18 7.65 -3.02 -5.27
N GLY A 19 8.11 -1.82 -5.60
CA GLY A 19 9.22 -1.68 -6.53
C GLY A 19 10.48 -2.33 -6.00
N LYS A 20 10.78 -2.13 -4.73
CA LYS A 20 11.97 -2.72 -4.11
C LYS A 20 11.91 -4.24 -4.09
N LYS A 21 10.74 -4.78 -3.84
CA LYS A 21 10.58 -6.23 -3.75
C LYS A 21 10.19 -6.85 -5.08
N ASN A 22 10.01 -6.00 -6.08
CA ASN A 22 9.70 -6.44 -7.43
C ASN A 22 8.43 -7.30 -7.49
N ILE A 23 7.38 -6.83 -6.84
CA ILE A 23 6.09 -7.53 -6.87
C ILE A 23 5.01 -6.62 -7.44
N SER A 24 4.05 -7.25 -8.11
CA SER A 24 2.93 -6.55 -8.72
C SER A 24 1.86 -6.22 -7.68
N GLN A 25 0.91 -5.37 -8.07
CA GLN A 25 -0.26 -5.11 -7.24
C GLN A 25 -1.03 -6.39 -6.98
N ASP A 26 -1.16 -7.23 -7.99
CA ASP A 26 -1.88 -8.50 -7.85
C ASP A 26 -1.18 -9.41 -6.85
N LYS A 27 0.13 -9.50 -6.95
CA LYS A 27 0.89 -10.32 -6.02
C LYS A 27 0.74 -9.80 -4.59
N LEU A 28 0.82 -8.49 -4.42
CA LEU A 28 0.64 -7.90 -3.10
C LEU A 28 -0.75 -8.20 -2.56
N SER A 29 -1.78 -8.10 -3.40
CA SER A 29 -3.14 -8.35 -2.95
C SER A 29 -3.27 -9.79 -2.43
N LYS A 30 -2.65 -10.73 -3.10
CA LYS A 30 -2.70 -12.13 -2.68
C LYS A 30 -1.94 -12.35 -1.39
N LEU A 31 -0.76 -11.76 -1.27
CA LEU A 31 0.04 -11.90 -0.05
C LEU A 31 -0.65 -11.28 1.16
N ALA A 32 -1.33 -10.16 0.95
CA ALA A 32 -1.99 -9.45 2.03
C ALA A 32 -3.40 -9.95 2.31
N GLY A 33 -3.94 -10.78 1.41
CA GLY A 33 -5.31 -11.24 1.55
C GLY A 33 -6.33 -10.13 1.36
N ILE A 34 -6.04 -9.19 0.47
CA ILE A 34 -6.85 -8.02 0.21
C ILE A 34 -7.23 -8.01 -1.25
N ALA A 35 -8.44 -7.53 -1.56
CA ALA A 35 -8.89 -7.44 -2.95
C ALA A 35 -7.93 -6.58 -3.77
N HIS A 36 -7.67 -7.00 -5.00
CA HIS A 36 -6.79 -6.26 -5.91
C HIS A 36 -7.26 -4.81 -6.09
N ASN A 37 -8.57 -4.62 -6.26
CA ASN A 37 -9.11 -3.28 -6.40
C ASN A 37 -8.82 -2.39 -5.20
N THR A 38 -8.81 -2.98 -4.01
CA THR A 38 -8.51 -2.21 -2.80
C THR A 38 -7.07 -1.70 -2.83
N ILE A 39 -6.14 -2.54 -3.27
CA ILE A 39 -4.74 -2.12 -3.40
C ILE A 39 -4.64 -0.96 -4.39
N ILE A 40 -5.28 -1.09 -5.54
CA ILE A 40 -5.28 -0.02 -6.56
C ILE A 40 -5.82 1.28 -5.98
N LYS A 41 -6.94 1.20 -5.27
CA LYS A 41 -7.58 2.39 -4.71
C LYS A 41 -6.70 3.07 -3.65
N ILE A 42 -5.99 2.28 -2.87
CA ILE A 42 -5.09 2.85 -1.87
C ILE A 42 -3.90 3.53 -2.57
N GLU A 43 -3.31 2.86 -3.56
CA GLU A 43 -2.13 3.39 -4.25
C GLU A 43 -2.44 4.64 -5.08
N THR A 44 -3.66 4.77 -5.56
CA THR A 44 -4.05 5.93 -6.36
C THR A 44 -4.60 7.07 -5.52
N GLY A 45 -4.76 6.85 -4.22
CA GLY A 45 -5.29 7.88 -3.34
C GLY A 45 -6.81 7.92 -3.27
N LEU A 46 -7.48 7.02 -3.96
CA LEU A 46 -8.93 6.97 -3.91
C LEU A 46 -9.43 6.59 -2.52
N ILE A 47 -8.73 5.67 -1.87
CA ILE A 47 -8.97 5.37 -0.46
C ILE A 47 -7.83 6.03 0.32
N LYS A 48 -8.15 7.08 1.06
CA LYS A 48 -7.13 7.84 1.79
C LYS A 48 -6.88 7.30 3.19
N ASN A 49 -7.90 6.73 3.79
CA ASN A 49 -7.81 6.26 5.17
C ASN A 49 -8.29 4.81 5.25
N PRO A 50 -7.50 3.85 4.78
CA PRO A 50 -7.89 2.45 4.89
C PRO A 50 -7.95 2.03 6.36
N LYS A 51 -8.69 0.98 6.62
CA LYS A 51 -8.80 0.45 7.98
C LYS A 51 -7.42 0.01 8.45
N ILE A 52 -7.19 0.14 9.75
CA ILE A 52 -5.89 -0.24 10.32
C ILE A 52 -5.59 -1.71 10.04
N GLU A 53 -6.59 -2.55 10.06
CA GLU A 53 -6.45 -3.95 9.77
C GLU A 53 -5.90 -4.18 8.36
N THR A 54 -6.41 -3.42 7.40
CA THR A 54 -5.95 -3.49 6.02
C THR A 54 -4.48 -3.08 5.92
N VAL A 55 -4.14 -1.99 6.60
CA VAL A 55 -2.76 -1.49 6.58
C VAL A 55 -1.82 -2.50 7.23
N GLN A 56 -2.25 -3.11 8.33
CA GLN A 56 -1.46 -4.12 9.01
C GLN A 56 -1.21 -5.32 8.11
N ASN A 57 -2.24 -5.75 7.37
CA ASN A 57 -2.09 -6.87 6.45
C ASN A 57 -1.08 -6.57 5.35
N ILE A 58 -1.07 -5.34 4.87
CA ILE A 58 -0.10 -4.92 3.86
C ILE A 58 1.31 -4.91 4.45
N ALA A 59 1.46 -4.38 5.65
CA ALA A 59 2.76 -4.36 6.32
C ALA A 59 3.29 -5.78 6.51
N ASP A 60 2.43 -6.68 6.95
CA ASP A 60 2.79 -8.07 7.14
C ASP A 60 3.23 -8.71 5.82
N ALA A 61 2.53 -8.39 4.74
CA ALA A 61 2.85 -8.94 3.42
C ALA A 61 4.25 -8.50 2.97
N PHE A 62 4.63 -7.27 3.31
CA PHE A 62 5.96 -6.76 2.98
C PHE A 62 7.03 -7.17 3.98
N GLY A 63 6.62 -7.69 5.13
CA GLY A 63 7.59 -8.01 6.19
C GLY A 63 8.14 -6.79 6.87
N VAL A 64 7.36 -5.71 6.94
CA VAL A 64 7.78 -4.49 7.61
C VAL A 64 6.81 -4.16 8.73
N SER A 65 7.21 -3.25 9.62
CA SER A 65 6.33 -2.82 10.69
C SER A 65 5.27 -1.85 10.15
N LEU A 66 4.17 -1.72 10.88
CA LEU A 66 3.16 -0.74 10.56
C LEU A 66 3.76 0.65 10.49
N ASP A 67 4.65 0.95 11.41
CA ASP A 67 5.32 2.23 11.50
C ASP A 67 6.15 2.52 10.24
N GLU A 68 6.88 1.54 9.77
CA GLU A 68 7.67 1.69 8.55
C GLU A 68 6.79 1.96 7.34
N LEU A 69 5.62 1.36 7.31
CA LEU A 69 4.72 1.53 6.18
C LEU A 69 4.06 2.89 6.18
N THR A 70 3.83 3.47 7.35
CA THR A 70 3.04 4.69 7.48
C THR A 70 3.86 5.96 7.66
N LYS A 71 5.16 5.84 7.75
CA LYS A 71 6.02 7.02 7.86
C LYS A 71 6.40 7.56 6.48
#